data_8c4b7acbc972a1d918e78f45be5719b4
#
_entry.id   8c4b7acbc972a1d918e78f45be5719b4
#
_cell.length_a   1.000
_cell.length_b   1.000
_cell.length_c   1.000
_cell.angle_alpha   90.00
_cell.angle_beta   90.00
_cell.angle_gamma   90.00
#
_symmetry.space_group_name_H-M   'P 1'
#
loop_
_entity.id
_entity.type
_entity.pdbx_description
1 polymer ?
#
loop_
_entity_poly.entity_id
_entity_poly.type
_entity_poly.pdbx_seq_one_letter_code
_entity_poly.pdbx_strand_id
1 'polypeptide(L)'
;FFDIIQRYVKNSVLKPVFIGEGSGILSNMLLTSDIDVRDATFIDLQHFLIRQYIVNFDEQAKIQKFVYAQDFDASEIDGRGMTIINQDSFPEIPAEGLKSYFELIKCNKVDRVISYNHLDLRGHSNYRKMLVEYFGEPVIRFESIIRSGYFIEIFER
;
A
#
# COMPACT_ATOMS: atom_id res chain seq x y z
N PHE A 1 -5.77 -3.31 11.90
CA PHE A 1 -5.43 -2.53 10.69
C PHE A 1 -6.58 -2.57 9.68
N PHE A 2 -7.07 -3.77 9.31
CA PHE A 2 -8.22 -3.93 8.40
C PHE A 2 -9.43 -3.07 8.80
N ASP A 3 -9.88 -3.14 10.05
CA ASP A 3 -11.04 -2.37 10.55
C ASP A 3 -10.88 -0.85 10.36
N ILE A 4 -9.66 -0.36 10.43
CA ILE A 4 -9.36 1.05 10.22
C ILE A 4 -9.52 1.42 8.75
N ILE A 5 -8.95 0.60 7.87
CA ILE A 5 -9.12 0.78 6.42
C ILE A 5 -10.62 0.74 6.08
N GLN A 6 -11.33 -0.28 6.56
CA GLN A 6 -12.75 -0.44 6.29
C GLN A 6 -13.58 0.79 6.72
N ARG A 7 -13.34 1.31 7.92
CA ARG A 7 -14.04 2.50 8.42
C ARG A 7 -13.70 3.75 7.61
N TYR A 8 -12.44 3.86 7.20
CA TYR A 8 -11.95 5.04 6.49
C TYR A 8 -12.43 5.12 5.04
N VAL A 9 -12.54 3.96 4.36
CA VAL A 9 -12.94 3.89 2.95
C VAL A 9 -14.40 3.53 2.71
N LYS A 10 -15.20 3.37 3.77
CA LYS A 10 -16.56 2.80 3.77
C LYS A 10 -17.50 3.39 2.71
N ASN A 11 -17.35 4.43 2.10
CA ASN A 11 -18.29 5.00 1.12
C ASN A 11 -17.58 5.43 -0.18
N SER A 12 -16.40 4.87 -0.43
CA SER A 12 -15.61 5.19 -1.62
C SER A 12 -15.21 3.93 -2.36
N VAL A 13 -15.07 4.05 -3.67
CA VAL A 13 -14.41 3.00 -4.47
C VAL A 13 -12.95 2.95 -4.06
N LEU A 14 -12.45 1.78 -3.71
CA LEU A 14 -11.06 1.56 -3.38
C LEU A 14 -10.34 0.95 -4.59
N LYS A 15 -9.32 1.64 -5.08
CA LYS A 15 -8.37 1.15 -6.09
C LYS A 15 -7.02 0.93 -5.43
N PRO A 16 -6.79 -0.22 -4.79
CA PRO A 16 -5.61 -0.42 -3.97
C PRO A 16 -4.39 -0.78 -4.81
N VAL A 17 -3.25 -0.21 -4.43
CA VAL A 17 -1.94 -0.67 -4.84
C VAL A 17 -1.25 -1.23 -3.60
N PHE A 18 -1.22 -2.55 -3.47
CA PHE A 18 -0.56 -3.23 -2.37
C PHE A 18 0.94 -3.30 -2.64
N ILE A 19 1.74 -2.72 -1.76
CA ILE A 19 3.20 -2.73 -1.87
C ILE A 19 3.79 -3.50 -0.70
N GLY A 20 4.45 -4.63 -0.98
CA GLY A 20 5.12 -5.45 0.03
C GLY A 20 4.19 -6.01 1.10
N GLU A 21 2.99 -6.40 0.73
CA GLU A 21 1.98 -6.94 1.65
C GLU A 21 2.31 -8.38 2.09
N GLY A 22 3.14 -9.06 1.32
CA GLY A 22 3.71 -10.36 1.65
C GLY A 22 2.70 -11.50 1.68
N SER A 23 1.92 -11.62 2.75
CA SER A 23 1.08 -12.80 3.00
C SER A 23 -0.15 -12.94 2.11
N GLY A 24 -0.67 -11.87 1.56
CA GLY A 24 -1.96 -11.82 0.85
C GLY A 24 -3.19 -11.82 1.78
N ILE A 25 -3.01 -11.81 3.09
CA ILE A 25 -4.12 -11.89 4.04
C ILE A 25 -4.91 -10.59 4.10
N LEU A 26 -4.23 -9.45 4.19
CA LEU A 26 -4.89 -8.15 4.24
C LEU A 26 -5.65 -7.86 2.94
N SER A 27 -5.02 -8.12 1.82
CA SER A 27 -5.63 -7.95 0.51
C SER A 27 -6.86 -8.85 0.35
N ASN A 28 -6.77 -10.11 0.76
CA ASN A 28 -7.92 -11.03 0.74
C ASN A 28 -9.07 -10.52 1.61
N MET A 29 -8.80 -10.07 2.82
CA MET A 29 -9.84 -9.49 3.70
C MET A 29 -10.51 -8.27 3.04
N LEU A 30 -9.76 -7.42 2.33
CA LEU A 30 -10.32 -6.27 1.63
C LEU A 30 -11.12 -6.68 0.41
N LEU A 31 -10.60 -7.59 -0.42
CA LEU A 31 -11.25 -8.06 -1.64
C LEU A 31 -12.55 -8.83 -1.37
N THR A 32 -12.61 -9.57 -0.26
CA THR A 32 -13.80 -10.34 0.17
C THR A 32 -14.80 -9.54 1.00
N SER A 33 -14.44 -8.32 1.42
CA SER A 33 -15.32 -7.46 2.24
C SER A 33 -16.40 -6.76 1.41
N ASP A 34 -17.28 -6.02 2.11
CA ASP A 34 -18.31 -5.17 1.50
C ASP A 34 -17.76 -3.85 0.91
N ILE A 35 -16.44 -3.66 0.93
CA ILE A 35 -15.80 -2.51 0.29
C ILE A 35 -15.83 -2.70 -1.22
N ASP A 36 -16.24 -1.64 -1.95
CA ASP A 36 -16.17 -1.66 -3.43
C ASP A 36 -14.70 -1.54 -3.88
N VAL A 37 -14.02 -2.69 -3.97
CA VAL A 37 -12.63 -2.79 -4.43
C VAL A 37 -12.60 -3.06 -5.93
N ARG A 38 -11.84 -2.26 -6.66
CA ARG A 38 -11.64 -2.40 -8.12
C ARG A 38 -10.18 -2.19 -8.47
N ASP A 39 -9.76 -2.80 -9.56
CA ASP A 39 -8.45 -2.57 -10.18
C ASP A 39 -7.26 -2.75 -9.20
N ALA A 40 -7.35 -3.73 -8.30
CA ALA A 40 -6.30 -4.00 -7.33
C ALA A 40 -4.98 -4.37 -8.01
N THR A 41 -3.90 -3.73 -7.63
CA THR A 41 -2.55 -4.00 -8.13
C THR A 41 -1.66 -4.47 -6.99
N PHE A 42 -0.88 -5.52 -7.24
CA PHE A 42 0.08 -6.08 -6.28
C PHE A 42 1.49 -5.85 -6.77
N ILE A 43 2.33 -5.27 -5.92
CA ILE A 43 3.75 -5.05 -6.20
C ILE A 43 4.56 -5.68 -5.07
N ASP A 44 5.26 -6.77 -5.37
CA ASP A 44 6.00 -7.50 -4.34
C ASP A 44 7.14 -8.35 -4.96
N LEU A 45 7.89 -9.06 -4.13
CA LEU A 45 8.84 -10.06 -4.58
C LEU A 45 8.12 -11.29 -5.14
N GLN A 46 8.73 -11.96 -6.12
CA GLN A 46 8.09 -13.03 -6.88
C GLN A 46 7.42 -14.11 -6.02
N HIS A 47 8.08 -14.57 -4.97
CA HIS A 47 7.53 -15.62 -4.11
C HIS A 47 6.31 -15.15 -3.28
N PHE A 48 6.23 -13.87 -2.96
CA PHE A 48 5.05 -13.28 -2.32
C PHE A 48 3.91 -13.08 -3.32
N LEU A 49 4.20 -12.67 -4.57
CA LEU A 49 3.18 -12.56 -5.61
C LEU A 49 2.49 -13.90 -5.89
N ILE A 50 3.24 -15.00 -5.92
CA ILE A 50 2.66 -16.35 -6.07
C ILE A 50 1.69 -16.64 -4.92
N ARG A 51 2.10 -16.35 -3.68
CA ARG A 51 1.26 -16.53 -2.51
C ARG A 51 0.00 -15.67 -2.56
N GLN A 52 0.16 -14.39 -2.87
CA GLN A 52 -0.96 -13.45 -3.02
C GLN A 52 -1.94 -13.88 -4.11
N TYR A 53 -1.43 -14.40 -5.23
CA TYR A 53 -2.26 -14.96 -6.29
C TYR A 53 -3.10 -16.15 -5.79
N ILE A 54 -2.49 -17.09 -5.06
CA ILE A 54 -3.19 -18.26 -4.53
C ILE A 54 -4.25 -17.86 -3.50
N VAL A 55 -3.90 -16.97 -2.57
CA VAL A 55 -4.81 -16.53 -1.49
C VAL A 55 -6.01 -15.76 -2.04
N ASN A 56 -5.83 -15.02 -3.15
CA ASN A 56 -6.87 -14.18 -3.76
C ASN A 56 -7.46 -14.81 -5.03
N PHE A 57 -7.34 -16.14 -5.20
CA PHE A 57 -7.72 -16.80 -6.45
C PHE A 57 -9.18 -16.56 -6.84
N ASP A 58 -10.10 -16.59 -5.90
CA ASP A 58 -11.53 -16.40 -6.13
C ASP A 58 -11.91 -14.93 -6.44
N GLU A 59 -11.01 -13.99 -6.18
CA GLU A 59 -11.22 -12.54 -6.33
C GLU A 59 -10.52 -11.95 -7.58
N GLN A 60 -10.07 -12.78 -8.51
CA GLN A 60 -9.28 -12.34 -9.68
C GLN A 60 -9.99 -11.25 -10.52
N ALA A 61 -11.32 -11.24 -10.55
CA ALA A 61 -12.09 -10.22 -11.26
C ALA A 61 -11.89 -8.79 -10.72
N LYS A 62 -11.44 -8.65 -9.47
CA LYS A 62 -11.12 -7.37 -8.82
C LYS A 62 -9.65 -6.97 -8.96
N ILE A 63 -8.82 -7.85 -9.51
CA ILE A 63 -7.37 -7.67 -9.60
C ILE A 63 -7.00 -7.26 -11.02
N GLN A 64 -6.32 -6.14 -11.14
CA GLN A 64 -5.80 -5.64 -12.40
C GLN A 64 -4.45 -6.29 -12.75
N LYS A 65 -3.51 -6.36 -11.79
CA LYS A 65 -2.13 -6.68 -12.10
C LYS A 65 -1.34 -7.22 -10.89
N PHE A 66 -0.42 -8.15 -11.19
CA PHE A 66 0.69 -8.53 -10.30
C PHE A 66 2.00 -8.06 -10.93
N VAL A 67 2.80 -7.32 -10.19
CA VAL A 67 4.03 -6.70 -10.68
C VAL A 67 5.21 -7.12 -9.80
N TYR A 68 6.25 -7.62 -10.42
CA TYR A 68 7.49 -7.93 -9.71
C TYR A 68 8.20 -6.64 -9.32
N ALA A 69 8.51 -6.49 -8.04
CA ALA A 69 9.01 -5.23 -7.49
C ALA A 69 10.32 -4.73 -8.12
N GLN A 70 11.18 -5.64 -8.62
CA GLN A 70 12.44 -5.27 -9.28
C GLN A 70 12.22 -4.70 -10.69
N ASP A 71 11.13 -5.09 -11.35
CA ASP A 71 10.80 -4.66 -12.71
C ASP A 71 9.73 -3.54 -12.71
N PHE A 72 9.40 -3.01 -11.52
CA PHE A 72 8.32 -2.05 -11.38
C PHE A 72 8.65 -0.70 -12.03
N ASP A 73 7.82 -0.31 -12.98
CA ASP A 73 7.78 1.02 -13.56
C ASP A 73 6.43 1.68 -13.29
N ALA A 74 6.45 2.86 -12.66
CA ALA A 74 5.27 3.64 -12.33
C ALA A 74 4.43 4.03 -13.58
N SER A 75 5.05 4.12 -14.76
CA SER A 75 4.35 4.41 -16.00
C SER A 75 3.41 3.30 -16.46
N GLU A 76 3.69 2.06 -16.04
CA GLU A 76 2.89 0.89 -16.39
C GLU A 76 1.59 0.75 -15.59
N ILE A 77 1.43 1.51 -14.53
CA ILE A 77 0.21 1.50 -13.72
C ILE A 77 -0.76 2.53 -14.28
N ASP A 78 -1.83 2.05 -14.88
CA ASP A 78 -2.90 2.90 -15.39
C ASP A 78 -3.90 3.26 -14.31
N GLY A 79 -4.45 4.47 -14.43
CA GLY A 79 -5.53 4.94 -13.57
C GLY A 79 -5.16 6.14 -12.70
N ARG A 80 -6.18 6.63 -12.00
CA ARG A 80 -6.09 7.73 -11.02
C ARG A 80 -6.96 7.38 -9.81
N GLY A 81 -6.81 8.13 -8.74
CA GLY A 81 -7.58 7.90 -7.52
C GLY A 81 -7.17 6.63 -6.77
N MET A 82 -5.90 6.24 -6.91
CA MET A 82 -5.39 5.03 -6.27
C MET A 82 -5.08 5.25 -4.81
N THR A 83 -5.19 4.18 -4.03
CA THR A 83 -4.76 4.13 -2.63
C THR A 83 -3.60 3.17 -2.50
N ILE A 84 -2.42 3.65 -2.15
CA ILE A 84 -1.32 2.76 -1.75
C ILE A 84 -1.63 2.20 -0.37
N ILE A 85 -1.51 0.89 -0.24
CA ILE A 85 -1.59 0.18 1.03
C ILE A 85 -0.25 -0.53 1.24
N ASN A 86 0.46 -0.10 2.28
CA ASN A 86 1.76 -0.65 2.62
C ASN A 86 1.76 -1.15 4.06
N GLN A 87 2.18 -2.40 4.22
CA GLN A 87 2.30 -3.03 5.52
C GLN A 87 3.69 -3.61 5.69
N ASP A 88 4.44 -3.09 6.67
CA ASP A 88 5.71 -3.64 7.16
C ASP A 88 6.81 -3.81 6.09
N SER A 89 6.82 -2.95 5.06
CA SER A 89 7.82 -3.06 3.99
C SER A 89 8.56 -1.76 3.68
N PHE A 90 7.92 -0.60 3.71
CA PHE A 90 8.58 0.67 3.36
C PHE A 90 9.90 0.92 4.12
N PRO A 91 9.98 0.65 5.44
CA PRO A 91 11.24 0.85 6.17
C PRO A 91 12.38 -0.07 5.72
N GLU A 92 12.05 -1.19 5.06
CA GLU A 92 13.02 -2.18 4.60
C GLU A 92 13.49 -1.94 3.16
N ILE A 93 12.75 -1.13 2.40
CA ILE A 93 13.07 -0.79 1.02
C ILE A 93 14.16 0.28 1.00
N PRO A 94 15.30 0.05 0.34
CA PRO A 94 16.32 1.08 0.17
C PRO A 94 15.76 2.33 -0.51
N ALA A 95 16.31 3.50 -0.19
CA ALA A 95 15.83 4.79 -0.70
C ALA A 95 15.74 4.85 -2.25
N GLU A 96 16.63 4.14 -2.95
CA GLU A 96 16.56 4.03 -4.42
C GLU A 96 15.35 3.25 -4.90
N GLY A 97 15.02 2.13 -4.22
CA GLY A 97 13.83 1.34 -4.54
C GLY A 97 12.54 2.09 -4.26
N LEU A 98 12.53 2.97 -3.26
CA LEU A 98 11.36 3.81 -2.98
C LEU A 98 11.06 4.84 -4.07
N LYS A 99 12.05 5.26 -4.84
CA LYS A 99 11.87 6.29 -5.89
C LYS A 99 10.76 5.90 -6.87
N SER A 100 10.77 4.68 -7.37
CA SER A 100 9.76 4.21 -8.33
C SER A 100 8.35 4.25 -7.76
N TYR A 101 8.17 3.90 -6.49
CA TYR A 101 6.86 4.01 -5.83
C TYR A 101 6.42 5.46 -5.65
N PHE A 102 7.35 6.35 -5.33
CA PHE A 102 7.06 7.77 -5.19
C PHE A 102 6.81 8.45 -6.56
N GLU A 103 7.24 7.88 -7.68
CA GLU A 103 6.84 8.37 -9.00
C GLU A 103 5.32 8.18 -9.25
N LEU A 104 4.71 7.10 -8.76
CA LEU A 104 3.23 6.96 -8.80
C LEU A 104 2.55 8.13 -8.08
N ILE A 105 3.08 8.51 -6.94
CA ILE A 105 2.56 9.62 -6.13
C ILE A 105 2.73 10.93 -6.88
N LYS A 106 3.93 11.22 -7.39
CA LYS A 106 4.27 12.45 -8.12
C LYS A 106 3.47 12.61 -9.41
N CYS A 107 3.16 11.54 -10.11
CA CYS A 107 2.32 11.55 -11.31
C CYS A 107 0.84 11.84 -11.03
N ASN A 108 0.47 12.22 -9.80
CA ASN A 108 -0.92 12.46 -9.38
C ASN A 108 -1.86 11.26 -9.59
N LYS A 109 -1.31 10.05 -9.58
CA LYS A 109 -2.09 8.82 -9.69
C LYS A 109 -2.64 8.36 -8.36
N VAL A 110 -2.00 8.77 -7.26
CA VAL A 110 -2.28 8.34 -5.88
C VAL A 110 -2.90 9.50 -5.10
N ASP A 111 -4.08 9.28 -4.56
CA ASP A 111 -4.79 10.25 -3.71
C ASP A 111 -4.54 9.98 -2.23
N ARG A 112 -4.21 8.74 -1.89
CA ARG A 112 -4.09 8.29 -0.50
C ARG A 112 -2.98 7.26 -0.31
N VAL A 113 -2.31 7.33 0.84
CA VAL A 113 -1.39 6.28 1.31
C VAL A 113 -1.82 5.84 2.69
N ILE A 114 -2.04 4.55 2.87
CA ILE A 114 -2.31 3.91 4.16
C ILE A 114 -1.09 3.07 4.51
N SER A 115 -0.39 3.49 5.54
CA SER A 115 0.88 2.91 5.97
C SER A 115 0.73 2.27 7.35
N TYR A 116 1.15 1.01 7.48
CA TYR A 116 1.32 0.33 8.75
C TYR A 116 2.76 -0.16 8.88
N ASN A 117 3.62 0.67 9.43
CA ASN A 117 5.05 0.41 9.48
C ASN A 117 5.64 0.78 10.84
N HIS A 118 6.79 0.19 11.18
CA HIS A 118 7.62 0.71 12.24
C HIS A 118 8.32 2.00 11.80
N LEU A 119 8.66 2.84 12.76
CA LEU A 119 9.55 3.97 12.49
C LEU A 119 10.93 3.42 12.07
N ASP A 120 11.46 3.95 10.98
CA ASP A 120 12.79 3.61 10.54
C ASP A 120 13.85 4.21 11.49
N LEU A 121 14.07 3.50 12.59
CA LEU A 121 15.05 3.88 13.60
C LEU A 121 16.50 3.78 13.10
N ARG A 122 16.73 3.11 11.97
CA ARG A 122 18.07 2.89 11.40
C ARG A 122 18.40 3.88 10.29
N GLY A 123 17.45 4.69 9.85
CA GLY A 123 17.65 5.68 8.79
C GLY A 123 17.90 5.07 7.40
N HIS A 124 17.49 3.80 7.20
CA HIS A 124 17.70 3.11 5.93
C HIS A 124 16.75 3.61 4.84
N SER A 125 15.56 4.05 5.23
CA SER A 125 14.61 4.64 4.30
C SER A 125 14.04 5.95 4.84
N ASN A 126 13.96 6.95 4.00
CA ASN A 126 13.32 8.22 4.33
C ASN A 126 11.83 8.23 3.92
N TYR A 127 11.18 7.06 3.87
CA TYR A 127 9.83 6.93 3.31
C TYR A 127 8.84 7.91 3.96
N ARG A 128 8.84 8.02 5.30
CA ARG A 128 7.92 8.91 6.00
C ARG A 128 8.18 10.37 5.65
N LYS A 129 9.44 10.79 5.60
CA LYS A 129 9.80 12.15 5.20
C LYS A 129 9.30 12.45 3.78
N MET A 130 9.47 11.51 2.86
CA MET A 130 8.98 11.65 1.48
C MET A 130 7.45 11.74 1.43
N LEU A 131 6.72 10.97 2.24
CA LEU A 131 5.26 11.07 2.33
C LEU A 131 4.83 12.43 2.88
N VAL A 132 5.48 12.91 3.95
CA VAL A 132 5.18 14.22 4.54
C VAL A 132 5.52 15.37 3.57
N GLU A 133 6.61 15.28 2.84
CA GLU A 133 6.98 16.28 1.82
C GLU A 133 5.93 16.38 0.71
N TYR A 134 5.24 15.29 0.41
CA TYR A 134 4.29 15.21 -0.69
C TYR A 134 2.83 15.46 -0.29
N PHE A 135 2.38 14.87 0.81
CA PHE A 135 1.00 14.94 1.30
C PHE A 135 0.81 15.93 2.45
N GLY A 136 1.87 16.37 3.12
CA GLY A 136 1.80 17.00 4.43
C GLY A 136 1.77 15.96 5.56
N GLU A 137 1.47 16.42 6.78
CA GLU A 137 1.31 15.50 7.91
C GLU A 137 0.11 14.57 7.71
N PRO A 138 0.17 13.34 8.24
CA PRO A 138 -0.92 12.38 8.07
C PRO A 138 -2.21 12.90 8.72
N VAL A 139 -3.33 12.70 8.05
CA VAL A 139 -4.68 13.03 8.57
C VAL A 139 -5.08 12.11 9.72
N ILE A 140 -4.52 10.92 9.78
CA ILE A 140 -4.65 9.97 10.88
C ILE A 140 -3.26 9.42 11.22
N ARG A 141 -2.94 9.43 12.53
CA ARG A 141 -1.75 8.79 13.05
C ARG A 141 -2.00 8.26 14.44
N PHE A 142 -1.71 6.98 14.66
CA PHE A 142 -1.70 6.39 15.99
C PHE A 142 -0.75 5.18 16.07
N GLU A 143 -0.22 4.94 17.26
CA GLU A 143 0.63 3.80 17.52
C GLU A 143 -0.21 2.52 17.59
N SER A 144 0.32 1.44 17.04
CA SER A 144 -0.32 0.13 17.11
C SER A 144 -0.35 -0.41 18.53
N ILE A 145 -1.53 -0.79 18.98
CA ILE A 145 -1.70 -1.45 20.29
C ILE A 145 -1.18 -2.90 20.30
N ILE A 146 -0.96 -3.49 19.12
CA ILE A 146 -0.53 -4.89 18.98
C ILE A 146 0.99 -4.99 18.84
N ARG A 147 1.61 -4.02 18.15
CA ARG A 147 3.05 -4.02 17.86
C ARG A 147 3.65 -2.68 18.28
N SER A 148 4.37 -2.66 19.41
CA SER A 148 5.04 -1.46 19.90
C SER A 148 6.02 -0.91 18.85
N GLY A 149 6.06 0.41 18.68
CA GLY A 149 6.88 1.10 17.70
C GLY A 149 6.35 1.06 16.26
N TYR A 150 5.19 0.44 16.03
CA TYR A 150 4.49 0.49 14.76
C TYR A 150 3.43 1.57 14.76
N PHE A 151 3.31 2.26 13.64
CA PHE A 151 2.32 3.31 13.45
C PHE A 151 1.41 3.00 12.28
N ILE A 152 0.14 3.34 12.46
CA ILE A 152 -0.82 3.43 11.37
C ILE A 152 -0.91 4.91 11.01
N GLU A 153 -0.60 5.23 9.78
CA GLU A 153 -0.63 6.57 9.25
C GLU A 153 -1.43 6.59 7.94
N ILE A 154 -2.34 7.57 7.82
CA ILE A 154 -3.08 7.81 6.59
C ILE A 154 -2.73 9.19 6.09
N PHE A 155 -2.18 9.24 4.89
CA PHE A 155 -1.87 10.45 4.15
C PHE A 155 -2.89 10.60 3.01
N GLU A 156 -3.41 11.81 2.84
CA GLU A 156 -4.46 12.11 1.85
C GLU A 156 -4.26 13.51 1.27
N ARG A 157 -4.66 13.68 0.00
CA ARG A 157 -4.72 14.97 -0.68
C ARG A 157 -6.13 15.53 -0.69
#